data_1f33e03dbf1754cda539107da8670b03
#
_entry.id   1f33e03dbf1754cda539107da8670b03
#
_cell.length_a   1.000
_cell.length_b   1.000
_cell.length_c   1.000
_cell.angle_alpha   90.00
_cell.angle_beta   90.00
_cell.angle_gamma   90.00
#
_symmetry.space_group_name_H-M   'P 1'
#
loop_
_entity.id
_entity.type
_entity.pdbx_description
1 polymer ?
#
loop_
_entity_poly.entity_id
_entity_poly.type
_entity_poly.pdbx_seq_one_letter_code
_entity_poly.pdbx_strand_id
1 'polypeptide(L)'
;LYDGSVAAPTASLHFTDALMKLVQQKFATEFVTLHVGAGTFKPVKTETVNDHHMHAEKIIVSKSCIENLLDENKFGKIIAAGTTAARTLESIYWWGVMLLQNDTNENFHLNQWYPYQQKKSFSRKESLSALLKYLNQKKLFLLNLLIADIHLPLLQTMLFD
;
A
#
# COMPACT_ATOMS: atom_id res chain seq x y z
N LEU A 1 16.61 6.51 6.57
CA LEU A 1 16.35 5.23 7.24
C LEU A 1 15.51 5.53 8.48
N TYR A 2 14.31 4.99 8.53
CA TYR A 2 13.44 5.12 9.70
C TYR A 2 13.67 3.87 10.56
N ASP A 3 14.15 4.06 11.78
CA ASP A 3 14.27 2.98 12.76
C ASP A 3 12.87 2.50 13.15
N GLY A 4 12.68 1.19 13.25
CA GLY A 4 11.39 0.62 13.69
C GLY A 4 10.91 -0.62 12.97
N SER A 5 11.70 -1.18 12.03
CA SER A 5 11.39 -2.46 11.39
C SER A 5 12.27 -3.57 11.93
N VAL A 6 11.68 -4.74 12.19
CA VAL A 6 12.40 -5.95 12.63
C VAL A 6 12.71 -6.93 11.50
N ALA A 7 12.39 -6.57 10.26
CA ALA A 7 12.63 -7.40 9.08
C ALA A 7 13.32 -6.63 7.95
N ALA A 8 14.16 -7.34 7.22
CA ALA A 8 14.78 -6.83 5.99
C ALA A 8 13.84 -7.05 4.78
N PRO A 9 13.88 -6.17 3.76
CA PRO A 9 13.11 -6.32 2.52
C PRO A 9 13.70 -7.43 1.65
N THR A 10 13.30 -8.67 1.89
CA THR A 10 13.87 -9.86 1.20
C THR A 10 13.72 -9.81 -0.31
N ALA A 11 12.61 -9.27 -0.84
CA ALA A 11 12.41 -9.10 -2.28
C ALA A 11 13.44 -8.16 -2.93
N SER A 12 14.01 -7.23 -2.16
CA SER A 12 15.01 -6.26 -2.65
C SER A 12 16.45 -6.79 -2.64
N LEU A 13 16.71 -7.96 -2.06
CA LEU A 13 18.04 -8.53 -1.97
C LEU A 13 18.65 -8.85 -3.35
N HIS A 14 17.83 -9.05 -4.36
CA HIS A 14 18.28 -9.29 -5.74
C HIS A 14 18.64 -8.00 -6.50
N PHE A 15 18.30 -6.84 -5.98
CA PHE A 15 18.59 -5.55 -6.58
C PHE A 15 19.96 -5.05 -6.12
N THR A 16 21.00 -5.40 -6.84
CA THR A 16 22.33 -4.82 -6.64
C THR A 16 22.35 -3.34 -7.04
N ASP A 17 23.29 -2.55 -6.58
CA ASP A 17 23.44 -1.14 -6.94
C ASP A 17 23.53 -0.94 -8.46
N ALA A 18 24.24 -1.84 -9.16
CA ALA A 18 24.34 -1.80 -10.61
C ALA A 18 22.98 -2.03 -11.29
N LEU A 19 22.21 -3.01 -10.81
CA LEU A 19 20.87 -3.29 -11.34
C LEU A 19 19.91 -2.13 -11.04
N MET A 20 19.95 -1.56 -9.82
CA MET A 20 19.13 -0.41 -9.47
C MET A 20 19.40 0.80 -10.36
N LYS A 21 20.67 1.07 -10.68
CA LYS A 21 21.03 2.14 -11.63
C LYS A 21 20.41 1.90 -13.01
N LEU A 22 20.45 0.68 -13.52
CA LEU A 22 19.86 0.31 -14.80
C LEU A 22 18.32 0.44 -14.79
N VAL A 23 17.68 0.00 -13.71
CA VAL A 23 16.23 0.14 -13.52
C VAL A 23 15.85 1.61 -13.53
N GLN A 24 16.51 2.45 -12.74
CA GLN A 24 16.23 3.88 -12.64
C GLN A 24 16.49 4.66 -13.94
N GLN A 25 17.38 4.18 -14.80
CA GLN A 25 17.59 4.77 -16.13
C GLN A 25 16.48 4.45 -17.12
N LYS A 26 15.81 3.31 -16.97
CA LYS A 26 14.82 2.81 -17.94
C LYS A 26 13.39 2.95 -17.48
N PHE A 27 13.15 3.02 -16.18
CA PHE A 27 11.83 3.01 -15.57
C PHE A 27 11.71 4.10 -14.51
N ALA A 28 10.53 4.68 -14.41
CA ALA A 28 10.19 5.47 -13.24
C ALA A 28 10.17 4.57 -12.01
N THR A 29 10.87 4.98 -10.96
CA THR A 29 11.03 4.18 -9.75
C THR A 29 10.53 4.97 -8.56
N GLU A 30 9.58 4.39 -7.82
CA GLU A 30 9.05 4.95 -6.59
C GLU A 30 9.38 4.04 -5.40
N PHE A 31 9.47 4.64 -4.23
CA PHE A 31 9.77 3.93 -2.99
C PHE A 31 8.64 4.10 -1.99
N VAL A 32 8.28 3.01 -1.34
CA VAL A 32 7.34 3.00 -0.23
C VAL A 32 8.03 2.44 1.01
N THR A 33 7.62 2.91 2.20
CA THR A 33 8.15 2.40 3.45
C THR A 33 7.07 1.64 4.19
N LEU A 34 7.39 0.44 4.63
CA LEU A 34 6.55 -0.35 5.51
C LEU A 34 7.37 -0.74 6.74
N HIS A 35 6.84 -0.44 7.91
CA HIS A 35 7.43 -0.83 9.19
C HIS A 35 6.91 -2.20 9.60
N VAL A 36 7.70 -3.23 9.33
CA VAL A 36 7.36 -4.61 9.70
C VAL A 36 7.55 -4.79 11.20
N GLY A 37 6.45 -5.05 11.91
CA GLY A 37 6.45 -5.31 13.34
C GLY A 37 6.77 -6.77 13.68
N ALA A 38 7.11 -7.03 14.95
CA ALA A 38 7.38 -8.37 15.47
C ALA A 38 6.15 -9.34 15.35
N GLY A 39 4.97 -8.77 15.14
CA GLY A 39 3.74 -9.55 14.90
C GLY A 39 3.80 -10.42 13.65
N THR A 40 4.54 -10.01 12.60
CA THR A 40 4.72 -10.75 11.35
C THR A 40 5.28 -12.16 11.55
N PHE A 41 6.04 -12.38 12.63
CA PHE A 41 6.69 -13.66 12.92
C PHE A 41 5.89 -14.52 13.90
N LYS A 42 4.71 -14.10 14.32
CA LYS A 42 3.87 -14.90 15.22
C LYS A 42 3.25 -16.06 14.44
N PRO A 43 3.35 -17.30 14.94
CA PRO A 43 2.69 -18.42 14.30
C PRO A 43 1.17 -18.28 14.37
N VAL A 44 0.49 -18.72 13.30
CA VAL A 44 -0.97 -18.83 13.30
C VAL A 44 -1.40 -19.87 14.31
N LYS A 45 -2.26 -19.49 15.26
CA LYS A 45 -2.75 -20.35 16.35
C LYS A 45 -4.26 -20.58 16.30
N THR A 46 -4.93 -20.04 15.29
CA THR A 46 -6.38 -20.15 15.11
C THR A 46 -6.73 -21.34 14.22
N GLU A 47 -7.87 -21.96 14.46
CA GLU A 47 -8.35 -23.11 13.66
C GLU A 47 -8.86 -22.66 12.29
N THR A 48 -9.40 -21.45 12.19
CA THR A 48 -9.90 -20.88 10.94
C THR A 48 -9.17 -19.60 10.54
N VAL A 49 -9.11 -19.33 9.24
CA VAL A 49 -8.51 -18.11 8.68
C VAL A 49 -9.27 -16.87 9.15
N ASN A 50 -10.59 -16.98 9.31
CA ASN A 50 -11.43 -15.85 9.72
C ASN A 50 -11.15 -15.37 11.15
N ASP A 51 -10.71 -16.29 12.02
CA ASP A 51 -10.40 -15.97 13.42
C ASP A 51 -8.97 -15.44 13.60
N HIS A 52 -8.16 -15.50 12.55
CA HIS A 52 -6.80 -14.97 12.59
C HIS A 52 -6.79 -13.46 12.41
N HIS A 53 -6.56 -12.76 13.51
CA HIS A 53 -6.38 -11.31 13.49
C HIS A 53 -4.95 -10.96 13.05
N MET A 54 -4.84 -10.33 11.88
CA MET A 54 -3.58 -9.82 11.38
C MET A 54 -3.18 -8.57 12.18
N HIS A 55 -1.90 -8.47 12.51
CA HIS A 55 -1.37 -7.28 13.16
C HIS A 55 -1.32 -6.12 12.17
N ALA A 56 -1.45 -4.91 12.70
CA ALA A 56 -1.36 -3.71 11.89
C ALA A 56 0.11 -3.29 11.70
N GLU A 57 0.44 -2.87 10.50
CA GLU A 57 1.75 -2.32 10.13
C GLU A 57 1.59 -0.88 9.64
N LYS A 58 2.61 -0.08 9.88
CA LYS A 58 2.63 1.32 9.45
C LYS A 58 3.27 1.43 8.08
N ILE A 59 2.56 2.05 7.14
CA ILE A 59 3.10 2.40 5.83
C ILE A 59 3.29 3.91 5.70
N ILE A 60 4.29 4.29 4.91
CA ILE A 60 4.55 5.67 4.54
C ILE A 60 4.69 5.74 3.03
N VAL A 61 3.85 6.57 2.40
CA VAL A 61 3.86 6.82 0.96
C VAL A 61 3.92 8.33 0.72
N SER A 62 4.78 8.77 -0.19
CA SER A 62 4.86 10.18 -0.55
C SER A 62 3.67 10.61 -1.41
N LYS A 63 3.27 11.88 -1.28
CA LYS A 63 2.26 12.48 -2.14
C LYS A 63 2.67 12.40 -3.62
N SER A 64 3.96 12.62 -3.92
CA SER A 64 4.49 12.52 -5.29
C SER A 64 4.35 11.11 -5.87
N CYS A 65 4.50 10.05 -5.05
CA CYS A 65 4.22 8.67 -5.48
C CYS A 65 2.77 8.51 -5.92
N ILE A 66 1.81 9.05 -5.16
CA ILE A 66 0.38 8.99 -5.50
C ILE A 66 0.08 9.79 -6.78
N GLU A 67 0.70 10.95 -6.94
CA GLU A 67 0.60 11.77 -8.17
C GLU A 67 1.13 11.00 -9.38
N ASN A 68 2.27 10.34 -9.27
CA ASN A 68 2.83 9.52 -10.34
C ASN A 68 1.98 8.29 -10.67
N LEU A 69 1.36 7.65 -9.69
CA LEU A 69 0.43 6.53 -9.90
C LEU A 69 -0.85 6.96 -10.66
N LEU A 70 -1.21 8.24 -10.60
CA LEU A 70 -2.36 8.83 -11.31
C LEU A 70 -2.03 9.27 -12.74
N ASP A 71 -0.76 9.51 -13.06
CA ASP A 71 -0.35 10.03 -14.36
C ASP A 71 -0.23 8.91 -15.40
N GLU A 72 -1.37 8.45 -15.89
CA GLU A 72 -1.47 7.40 -16.92
C GLU A 72 -0.86 7.80 -18.27
N ASN A 73 -0.71 9.10 -18.54
CA ASN A 73 -0.11 9.58 -19.78
C ASN A 73 1.42 9.49 -19.75
N LYS A 74 2.01 9.59 -18.57
CA LYS A 74 3.47 9.56 -18.38
C LYS A 74 4.01 8.19 -18.04
N PHE A 75 3.23 7.40 -17.33
CA PHE A 75 3.65 6.10 -16.82
C PHE A 75 2.73 4.99 -17.34
N GLY A 76 3.32 3.89 -17.72
CA GLY A 76 2.60 2.71 -18.19
C GLY A 76 2.15 1.79 -17.05
N LYS A 77 2.52 0.49 -17.15
CA LYS A 77 2.17 -0.50 -16.13
C LYS A 77 2.90 -0.25 -14.81
N ILE A 78 2.18 -0.44 -13.71
CA ILE A 78 2.73 -0.45 -12.36
C ILE A 78 3.28 -1.85 -12.08
N ILE A 79 4.52 -1.91 -11.61
CA ILE A 79 5.17 -3.16 -11.21
C ILE A 79 5.60 -3.04 -9.76
N ALA A 80 5.01 -3.85 -8.89
CA ALA A 80 5.37 -3.92 -7.49
C ALA A 80 6.50 -4.91 -7.27
N ALA A 81 7.62 -4.45 -6.71
CA ALA A 81 8.74 -5.32 -6.34
C ALA A 81 8.52 -5.85 -4.91
N GLY A 82 7.95 -7.05 -4.82
CA GLY A 82 7.66 -7.75 -3.58
C GLY A 82 6.26 -7.54 -3.01
N THR A 83 5.86 -8.46 -2.15
CA THR A 83 4.52 -8.49 -1.52
C THR A 83 4.26 -7.26 -0.65
N THR A 84 5.30 -6.72 -0.02
CA THR A 84 5.22 -5.48 0.77
C THR A 84 4.80 -4.29 -0.08
N ALA A 85 5.41 -4.11 -1.26
CA ALA A 85 5.06 -3.04 -2.19
C ALA A 85 3.64 -3.24 -2.73
N ALA A 86 3.30 -4.47 -3.15
CA ALA A 86 1.97 -4.80 -3.64
C ALA A 86 0.89 -4.52 -2.57
N ARG A 87 1.11 -4.96 -1.33
CA ARG A 87 0.20 -4.72 -0.21
C ARG A 87 0.04 -3.23 0.10
N THR A 88 1.12 -2.45 0.01
CA THR A 88 1.06 -1.00 0.18
C THR A 88 0.19 -0.35 -0.89
N LEU A 89 0.34 -0.74 -2.16
CA LEU A 89 -0.48 -0.23 -3.27
C LEU A 89 -1.96 -0.53 -3.07
N GLU A 90 -2.31 -1.77 -2.71
CA GLU A 90 -3.69 -2.14 -2.40
C GLU A 90 -4.24 -1.33 -1.21
N SER A 91 -3.44 -1.13 -0.18
CA SER A 91 -3.88 -0.37 1.00
C SER A 91 -4.19 1.09 0.69
N ILE A 92 -3.39 1.77 -0.12
CA ILE A 92 -3.67 3.15 -0.53
C ILE A 92 -4.90 3.24 -1.43
N TYR A 93 -5.15 2.23 -2.29
CA TYR A 93 -6.39 2.14 -3.06
C TYR A 93 -7.60 2.05 -2.13
N TRP A 94 -7.62 1.11 -1.21
CA TRP A 94 -8.75 0.94 -0.29
C TRP A 94 -8.95 2.13 0.63
N TRP A 95 -7.89 2.83 0.97
CA TRP A 95 -7.99 4.10 1.69
C TRP A 95 -8.72 5.18 0.87
N GLY A 96 -8.40 5.28 -0.41
CA GLY A 96 -9.13 6.17 -1.31
C GLY A 96 -10.61 5.79 -1.41
N VAL A 97 -10.94 4.50 -1.43
CA VAL A 97 -12.34 4.00 -1.40
C VAL A 97 -13.03 4.40 -0.10
N MET A 98 -12.38 4.27 1.06
CA MET A 98 -12.93 4.74 2.34
C MET A 98 -13.26 6.23 2.31
N LEU A 99 -12.39 7.05 1.74
CA LEU A 99 -12.62 8.49 1.57
C LEU A 99 -13.83 8.78 0.66
N LEU A 100 -14.00 8.04 -0.44
CA LEU A 100 -15.14 8.19 -1.35
C LEU A 100 -16.47 7.81 -0.70
N GLN A 101 -16.44 6.86 0.21
CA GLN A 101 -17.63 6.39 0.92
C GLN A 101 -17.91 7.16 2.22
N ASN A 102 -17.06 8.12 2.60
CA ASN A 102 -17.08 8.80 3.90
C ASN A 102 -16.99 7.83 5.09
N ASP A 103 -16.31 6.72 4.90
CA ASP A 103 -16.13 5.65 5.90
C ASP A 103 -14.72 5.72 6.53
N THR A 104 -14.26 6.92 6.82
CA THR A 104 -12.95 7.14 7.42
C THR A 104 -13.04 7.11 8.94
N ASN A 105 -12.12 6.37 9.57
CA ASN A 105 -11.96 6.39 11.02
C ASN A 105 -10.83 7.35 11.44
N GLU A 106 -10.89 7.83 12.67
CA GLU A 106 -9.93 8.81 13.21
C GLU A 106 -8.50 8.29 13.28
N ASN A 107 -8.32 6.97 13.33
CA ASN A 107 -7.01 6.32 13.52
C ASN A 107 -6.30 5.94 12.20
N PHE A 108 -6.84 6.32 11.04
CA PHE A 108 -6.25 5.94 9.74
C PHE A 108 -5.96 4.44 9.64
N HIS A 109 -6.89 3.62 10.13
CA HIS A 109 -6.74 2.17 10.18
C HIS A 109 -7.58 1.49 9.10
N LEU A 110 -6.94 0.71 8.24
CA LEU A 110 -7.60 -0.14 7.26
C LEU A 110 -7.70 -1.57 7.83
N ASN A 111 -8.93 -2.04 8.04
CA ASN A 111 -9.20 -3.38 8.55
C ASN A 111 -8.93 -4.43 7.47
N GLN A 112 -8.40 -5.60 7.86
CA GLN A 112 -8.09 -6.73 6.97
C GLN A 112 -9.29 -7.23 6.15
N TRP A 113 -10.51 -7.09 6.65
CA TRP A 113 -11.74 -7.55 6.00
C TRP A 113 -12.45 -6.45 5.20
N TYR A 114 -11.98 -5.21 5.28
CA TYR A 114 -12.62 -4.08 4.62
C TYR A 114 -12.87 -4.32 3.11
N PRO A 115 -11.89 -4.82 2.34
CA PRO A 115 -12.07 -5.08 0.91
C PRO A 115 -13.22 -6.04 0.60
N TYR A 116 -13.40 -7.06 1.42
CA TYR A 116 -14.42 -8.11 1.22
C TYR A 116 -15.85 -7.67 1.57
N GLN A 117 -15.98 -6.60 2.32
CA GLN A 117 -17.26 -6.04 2.75
C GLN A 117 -17.82 -5.04 1.73
N GLN A 118 -17.02 -4.66 0.73
CA GLN A 118 -17.42 -3.64 -0.22
C GLN A 118 -18.34 -4.19 -1.30
N LYS A 119 -19.47 -3.51 -1.51
CA LYS A 119 -20.44 -3.83 -2.57
C LYS A 119 -20.24 -2.97 -3.81
N LYS A 120 -19.58 -1.83 -3.69
CA LYS A 120 -19.36 -0.85 -4.74
C LYS A 120 -17.90 -0.86 -5.16
N SER A 121 -17.64 -0.98 -6.45
CA SER A 121 -16.30 -0.85 -7.01
C SER A 121 -16.05 0.59 -7.48
N PHE A 122 -14.82 1.01 -7.36
CA PHE A 122 -14.32 2.30 -7.86
C PHE A 122 -13.08 2.02 -8.71
N SER A 123 -12.86 2.84 -9.71
CA SER A 123 -11.61 2.78 -10.47
C SER A 123 -10.42 3.22 -9.62
N ARG A 124 -9.23 2.75 -9.99
CA ARG A 124 -7.97 3.22 -9.41
C ARG A 124 -7.89 4.74 -9.40
N LYS A 125 -8.27 5.37 -10.51
CA LYS A 125 -8.24 6.81 -10.69
C LYS A 125 -9.15 7.55 -9.70
N GLU A 126 -10.37 7.09 -9.52
CA GLU A 126 -11.30 7.70 -8.55
C GLU A 126 -10.75 7.60 -7.13
N SER A 127 -10.28 6.42 -6.74
CA SER A 127 -9.75 6.18 -5.40
C SER A 127 -8.51 7.02 -5.12
N LEU A 128 -7.48 6.96 -5.97
CA LEU A 128 -6.24 7.73 -5.75
C LEU A 128 -6.46 9.24 -5.88
N SER A 129 -7.43 9.70 -6.70
CA SER A 129 -7.79 11.12 -6.77
C SER A 129 -8.43 11.61 -5.47
N ALA A 130 -9.28 10.79 -4.85
CA ALA A 130 -9.84 11.11 -3.54
C ALA A 130 -8.75 11.21 -2.45
N LEU A 131 -7.80 10.29 -2.48
CA LEU A 131 -6.66 10.29 -1.57
C LEU A 131 -5.78 11.53 -1.75
N LEU A 132 -5.47 11.89 -3.01
CA LEU A 132 -4.69 13.09 -3.31
C LEU A 132 -5.41 14.36 -2.87
N LYS A 133 -6.73 14.44 -3.09
CA LYS A 133 -7.56 15.56 -2.61
C LYS A 133 -7.49 15.69 -1.10
N TYR A 134 -7.59 14.57 -0.37
CA TYR A 134 -7.45 14.54 1.09
C TYR A 134 -6.09 15.07 1.54
N LEU A 135 -4.99 14.60 0.95
CA LEU A 135 -3.64 15.06 1.27
C LEU A 135 -3.48 16.56 1.03
N ASN A 136 -4.03 17.07 -0.07
CA ASN A 136 -4.01 18.50 -0.39
C ASN A 136 -4.78 19.34 0.64
N GLN A 137 -5.97 18.91 1.02
CA GLN A 137 -6.81 19.60 2.01
C GLN A 137 -6.12 19.64 3.39
N LYS A 138 -5.46 18.56 3.77
CA LYS A 138 -4.72 18.46 5.04
C LYS A 138 -3.31 19.04 4.95
N LYS A 139 -2.86 19.52 3.79
CA LYS A 139 -1.51 20.02 3.52
C LYS A 139 -0.42 19.01 3.89
N LEU A 140 -0.68 17.72 3.60
CA LEU A 140 0.24 16.63 3.90
C LEU A 140 1.09 16.28 2.68
N PHE A 141 2.37 16.06 2.88
CA PHE A 141 3.33 15.60 1.87
C PHE A 141 3.57 14.08 1.93
N LEU A 142 3.26 13.48 3.06
CA LEU A 142 3.38 12.05 3.31
C LEU A 142 2.06 11.51 3.82
N LEU A 143 1.67 10.36 3.30
CA LEU A 143 0.59 9.55 3.81
C LEU A 143 1.16 8.56 4.82
N ASN A 144 0.73 8.66 6.07
CA ASN A 144 1.03 7.69 7.11
C ASN A 144 -0.24 6.92 7.44
N LEU A 145 -0.24 5.63 7.18
CA LEU A 145 -1.37 4.75 7.42
C LEU A 145 -1.00 3.61 8.34
N LEU A 146 -1.96 3.20 9.15
CA LEU A 146 -1.91 1.95 9.88
C LEU A 146 -2.76 0.94 9.09
N ILE A 147 -2.13 -0.10 8.57
CA ILE A 147 -2.81 -1.13 7.80
C ILE A 147 -2.75 -2.46 8.54
N ALA A 148 -3.89 -3.13 8.66
CA ALA A 148 -3.89 -4.56 8.93
C ALA A 148 -3.42 -5.31 7.69
N ASP A 149 -2.84 -6.48 7.87
CA ASP A 149 -2.39 -7.29 6.73
C ASP A 149 -3.60 -7.71 5.89
N ILE A 150 -3.71 -7.16 4.69
CA ILE A 150 -4.78 -7.50 3.76
C ILE A 150 -4.43 -8.84 3.11
N HIS A 151 -5.35 -9.79 3.15
CA HIS A 151 -5.15 -11.08 2.49
C HIS A 151 -4.88 -10.89 0.98
N LEU A 152 -3.78 -11.49 0.52
CA LEU A 152 -3.24 -11.41 -0.84
C LEU A 152 -4.17 -11.74 -2.03
N PRO A 153 -5.30 -12.48 -1.90
CA PRO A 153 -6.16 -12.77 -3.05
C PRO A 153 -6.76 -11.56 -3.75
N LEU A 154 -6.73 -10.37 -3.13
CA LEU A 154 -7.30 -9.13 -3.68
C LEU A 154 -6.27 -8.18 -4.32
N LEU A 155 -5.04 -8.63 -4.56
CA LEU A 155 -4.02 -7.84 -5.28
C LEU A 155 -4.41 -7.48 -6.74
N GLN A 156 -5.66 -7.69 -7.13
CA GLN A 156 -6.12 -7.50 -8.49
C GLN A 156 -6.53 -6.07 -8.82
N THR A 157 -6.90 -5.27 -7.82
CA THR A 157 -7.56 -3.98 -8.09
C THR A 157 -6.60 -2.87 -8.52
N MET A 158 -5.34 -2.90 -8.07
CA MET A 158 -4.36 -1.86 -8.42
C MET A 158 -3.42 -2.24 -9.55
N LEU A 159 -3.16 -3.55 -9.75
CA LEU A 159 -2.11 -4.01 -10.65
C LEU A 159 -2.65 -4.48 -12.01
N PHE A 160 -3.95 -4.73 -12.14
CA PHE A 160 -4.53 -5.36 -13.33
C PHE A 160 -5.62 -4.54 -14.04
N ASP A 161 -5.95 -3.34 -13.58
CA ASP A 161 -6.67 -2.33 -14.34
C ASP A 161 -5.65 -1.51 -15.15
#